data_a17e58580c0b7fb5dcdc96ce00ecc03b
#
_entry.id   a17e58580c0b7fb5dcdc96ce00ecc03b
#
_cell.length_a   1.000
_cell.length_b   1.000
_cell.length_c   1.000
_cell.angle_alpha   90.00
_cell.angle_beta   90.00
_cell.angle_gamma   90.00
#
_symmetry.space_group_name_H-M   'P 1'
#
loop_
_entity.id
_entity.type
_entity.pdbx_description
1 polymer ?
#
loop_
_entity_poly.entity_id
_entity_poly.type
_entity_poly.pdbx_seq_one_letter_code
_entity_poly.pdbx_strand_id
1 'polypeptide(L)'
;ELALYVQSFKPLPHRLQSLGTRDGIEFINDSISTTPYASIAALQCFSDRDVAILVGGYDRGIDWDAFVDYVAQQPPIAIITMGQNGPRIFECLRTVNHQGKFFLSEAINMTEAVLFAKDALHGEGGVVLLSPGAPSFGAYADYVERGRHFAELAGFDPNAISKIPGLGLS
;
A
#
# COMPACT_ATOMS: atom_id res chain seq x y z
N GLU A 1 7.77 -21.06 -25.04
CA GLU A 1 6.32 -21.03 -24.67
C GLU A 1 6.08 -20.56 -23.24
N LEU A 2 6.84 -21.02 -22.23
CA LEU A 2 6.70 -20.58 -20.83
C LEU A 2 6.97 -19.06 -20.65
N ALA A 3 7.93 -18.51 -21.36
CA ALA A 3 8.27 -17.08 -21.26
C ALA A 3 7.17 -16.15 -21.80
N LEU A 4 6.40 -16.61 -22.80
CA LEU A 4 5.25 -15.88 -23.34
C LEU A 4 4.05 -15.89 -22.40
N TYR A 5 3.87 -16.97 -21.62
CA TYR A 5 2.82 -17.05 -20.60
C TYR A 5 3.08 -16.11 -19.41
N VAL A 6 4.33 -15.92 -19.01
CA VAL A 6 4.71 -15.01 -17.90
C VAL A 6 4.45 -13.55 -18.28
N GLN A 7 4.61 -13.16 -19.54
CA GLN A 7 4.34 -11.79 -20.00
C GLN A 7 2.85 -11.45 -20.06
N SER A 8 1.95 -12.44 -20.06
CA SER A 8 0.50 -12.22 -20.08
C SER A 8 -0.16 -12.32 -18.71
N PHE A 9 0.60 -12.63 -17.65
CA PHE A 9 0.06 -12.72 -16.29
C PHE A 9 -0.27 -11.33 -15.76
N LYS A 10 -1.55 -11.02 -15.70
CA LYS A 10 -2.05 -9.84 -15.00
C LYS A 10 -2.46 -10.25 -13.59
N PRO A 11 -1.94 -9.59 -12.55
CA PRO A 11 -2.35 -9.88 -11.18
C PRO A 11 -3.85 -9.64 -11.01
N LEU A 12 -4.45 -10.33 -10.05
CA LEU A 12 -5.85 -10.12 -9.70
C LEU A 12 -6.05 -8.67 -9.23
N PRO A 13 -7.23 -8.08 -9.50
CA PRO A 13 -7.56 -6.76 -8.98
C PRO A 13 -7.33 -6.66 -7.48
N HIS A 14 -6.81 -5.53 -7.03
CA HIS A 14 -6.52 -5.21 -5.63
C HIS A 14 -5.48 -6.08 -4.92
N ARG A 15 -4.77 -6.96 -5.65
CA ARG A 15 -3.67 -7.78 -5.12
C ARG A 15 -2.38 -7.45 -5.87
N LEU A 16 -1.48 -6.69 -5.24
CA LEU A 16 -0.22 -6.22 -5.84
C LEU A 16 -0.40 -5.70 -7.28
N GLN A 17 -1.54 -5.08 -7.51
CA GLN A 17 -1.95 -4.61 -8.83
C GLN A 17 -1.22 -3.32 -9.18
N SER A 18 -0.39 -3.35 -10.22
CA SER A 18 0.16 -2.11 -10.77
C SER A 18 -0.94 -1.33 -11.49
N LEU A 19 -1.18 -0.11 -11.04
CA LEU A 19 -2.10 0.82 -11.68
C LEU A 19 -1.44 1.54 -12.85
N GLY A 20 -0.12 1.63 -12.84
CA GLY A 20 0.69 2.37 -13.79
C GLY A 20 1.59 3.40 -13.10
N THR A 21 2.20 4.26 -13.92
CA THR A 21 3.14 5.29 -13.46
C THR A 21 2.59 6.68 -13.73
N ARG A 22 2.66 7.56 -12.74
CA ARG A 22 2.33 8.98 -12.82
C ARG A 22 3.47 9.78 -12.20
N ASP A 23 3.96 10.80 -12.90
CA ASP A 23 5.05 11.66 -12.45
C ASP A 23 6.30 10.87 -11.99
N GLY A 24 6.63 9.77 -12.68
CA GLY A 24 7.74 8.90 -12.36
C GLY A 24 7.48 7.91 -11.23
N ILE A 25 6.35 7.97 -10.54
CA ILE A 25 5.98 7.10 -9.42
C ILE A 25 5.03 6.01 -9.91
N GLU A 26 5.36 4.74 -9.63
CA GLU A 26 4.45 3.62 -9.84
C GLU A 26 3.52 3.45 -8.64
N PHE A 27 2.23 3.27 -8.91
CA PHE A 27 1.20 3.06 -7.89
C PHE A 27 0.77 1.59 -7.88
N ILE A 28 0.92 0.96 -6.71
CA ILE A 28 0.58 -0.46 -6.49
C ILE A 28 -0.59 -0.57 -5.54
N ASN A 29 -1.66 -1.20 -6.01
CA ASN A 29 -2.88 -1.45 -5.25
C ASN A 29 -2.88 -2.87 -4.68
N ASP A 30 -2.66 -2.98 -3.38
CA ASP A 30 -2.74 -4.21 -2.60
C ASP A 30 -3.80 -4.09 -1.50
N SER A 31 -4.93 -3.46 -1.84
CA SER A 31 -6.02 -3.17 -0.89
C SER A 31 -6.63 -4.42 -0.25
N ILE A 32 -6.46 -5.60 -0.88
CA ILE A 32 -6.93 -6.87 -0.33
C ILE A 32 -6.16 -7.32 0.92
N SER A 33 -4.98 -6.74 1.20
CA SER A 33 -4.18 -7.13 2.37
C SER A 33 -4.87 -6.69 3.67
N THR A 34 -5.12 -7.65 4.55
CA THR A 34 -5.85 -7.46 5.82
C THR A 34 -5.06 -7.85 7.05
N THR A 35 -3.81 -8.28 6.88
CA THR A 35 -2.90 -8.64 7.97
C THR A 35 -1.53 -7.98 7.79
N PRO A 36 -0.81 -7.69 8.88
CA PRO A 36 0.56 -7.16 8.79
C PRO A 36 1.50 -8.04 7.98
N TYR A 37 1.32 -9.36 8.02
CA TYR A 37 2.12 -10.32 7.23
C TYR A 37 1.94 -10.11 5.72
N ALA A 38 0.74 -9.78 5.27
CA ALA A 38 0.48 -9.45 3.87
C ALA A 38 1.22 -8.18 3.45
N SER A 39 1.27 -7.17 4.31
CA SER A 39 2.02 -5.92 4.06
C SER A 39 3.53 -6.16 4.02
N ILE A 40 4.06 -7.05 4.87
CA ILE A 40 5.47 -7.48 4.81
C ILE A 40 5.76 -8.15 3.46
N ALA A 41 4.91 -9.10 3.06
CA ALA A 41 5.07 -9.80 1.78
C ALA A 41 5.04 -8.83 0.59
N ALA A 42 4.17 -7.82 0.64
CA ALA A 42 4.11 -6.77 -0.37
C ALA A 42 5.41 -5.95 -0.43
N LEU A 43 5.96 -5.52 0.71
CA LEU A 43 7.24 -4.83 0.77
C LEU A 43 8.39 -5.68 0.19
N GLN A 44 8.40 -6.98 0.47
CA GLN A 44 9.42 -7.89 -0.05
C GLN A 44 9.43 -7.96 -1.58
N CYS A 45 8.27 -7.77 -2.23
CA CYS A 45 8.17 -7.74 -3.69
C CYS A 45 8.87 -6.52 -4.31
N PHE A 46 9.13 -5.47 -3.54
CA PHE A 46 9.72 -4.21 -4.01
C PHE A 46 10.98 -3.84 -3.23
N SER A 47 11.70 -4.83 -2.69
CA SER A 47 12.86 -4.62 -1.80
C SER A 47 14.04 -3.93 -2.48
N ASP A 48 14.09 -3.90 -3.81
CA ASP A 48 15.11 -3.23 -4.63
C ASP A 48 14.68 -1.81 -5.07
N ARG A 49 13.54 -1.32 -4.58
CA ARG A 49 12.98 -0.03 -4.98
C ARG A 49 12.72 0.87 -3.77
N ASP A 50 12.65 2.16 -4.03
CA ASP A 50 12.22 3.15 -3.04
C ASP A 50 10.68 3.05 -2.89
N VAL A 51 10.22 2.67 -1.71
CA VAL A 51 8.81 2.44 -1.43
C VAL A 51 8.31 3.37 -0.34
N ALA A 52 7.19 4.04 -0.61
CA ALA A 52 6.34 4.67 0.39
C ALA A 52 5.09 3.80 0.57
N ILE A 53 4.94 3.16 1.73
CA ILE A 53 3.83 2.25 2.02
C ILE A 53 2.75 2.94 2.87
N LEU A 54 1.49 2.69 2.50
CA LEU A 54 0.30 3.10 3.26
C LEU A 54 -0.21 1.90 4.04
N VAL A 55 -0.29 2.02 5.38
CA VAL A 55 -0.71 0.94 6.28
C VAL A 55 -1.80 1.43 7.24
N GLY A 56 -2.64 0.51 7.69
CA GLY A 56 -3.70 0.78 8.64
C GLY A 56 -5.10 0.77 8.04
N GLY A 57 -6.07 0.66 8.91
CA GLY A 57 -7.49 0.56 8.58
C GLY A 57 -8.30 0.25 9.83
N TYR A 58 -9.28 -0.67 9.72
CA TYR A 58 -10.09 -1.09 10.84
C TYR A 58 -9.26 -1.86 11.89
N ASP A 59 -9.43 -1.53 13.17
CA ASP A 59 -8.67 -2.16 14.26
C ASP A 59 -9.36 -3.43 14.76
N ARG A 60 -8.77 -4.59 14.46
CA ARG A 60 -9.18 -5.89 15.00
C ARG A 60 -8.34 -6.33 16.21
N GLY A 61 -7.49 -5.46 16.75
CA GLY A 61 -6.57 -5.81 17.83
C GLY A 61 -5.40 -6.69 17.42
N ILE A 62 -5.11 -6.82 16.12
CA ILE A 62 -3.99 -7.61 15.60
C ILE A 62 -2.67 -6.93 15.99
N ASP A 63 -1.71 -7.76 16.39
CA ASP A 63 -0.35 -7.37 16.71
C ASP A 63 0.42 -6.99 15.44
N TRP A 64 1.17 -5.89 15.51
CA TRP A 64 2.00 -5.36 14.44
C TRP A 64 3.50 -5.60 14.67
N ASP A 65 3.89 -6.33 15.70
CA ASP A 65 5.30 -6.50 16.10
C ASP A 65 6.14 -7.09 14.97
N ALA A 66 5.63 -8.08 14.23
CA ALA A 66 6.33 -8.66 13.09
C ALA A 66 6.62 -7.63 11.98
N PHE A 67 5.68 -6.73 11.71
CA PHE A 67 5.86 -5.65 10.73
C PHE A 67 6.90 -4.64 11.23
N VAL A 68 6.82 -4.25 12.50
CA VAL A 68 7.77 -3.33 13.15
C VAL A 68 9.18 -3.91 13.11
N ASP A 69 9.36 -5.17 13.45
CA ASP A 69 10.64 -5.86 13.41
C ASP A 69 11.21 -5.93 11.98
N TYR A 70 10.36 -6.22 11.00
CA TYR A 70 10.77 -6.27 9.59
C TYR A 70 11.29 -4.92 9.10
N VAL A 71 10.54 -3.83 9.30
CA VAL A 71 10.94 -2.50 8.81
C VAL A 71 12.09 -1.89 9.60
N ALA A 72 12.32 -2.33 10.84
CA ALA A 72 13.51 -1.94 11.60
C ALA A 72 14.79 -2.45 10.95
N GLN A 73 14.75 -3.61 10.29
CA GLN A 73 15.86 -4.25 9.61
C GLN A 73 15.94 -3.90 8.13
N GLN A 74 14.79 -3.78 7.47
CA GLN A 74 14.67 -3.46 6.04
C GLN A 74 13.68 -2.30 5.84
N PRO A 75 14.11 -1.07 6.17
CA PRO A 75 13.22 0.09 6.13
C PRO A 75 12.86 0.47 4.70
N PRO A 76 11.56 0.75 4.41
CA PRO A 76 11.19 1.46 3.20
C PRO A 76 11.61 2.94 3.29
N ILE A 77 11.40 3.71 2.23
CA ILE A 77 11.65 5.17 2.28
C ILE A 77 10.68 5.86 3.23
N ALA A 78 9.40 5.46 3.20
CA ALA A 78 8.36 6.06 4.03
C ALA A 78 7.30 5.04 4.45
N ILE A 79 6.75 5.26 5.64
CA ILE A 79 5.56 4.57 6.15
C ILE A 79 4.55 5.64 6.55
N ILE A 80 3.37 5.59 5.95
CA ILE A 80 2.26 6.46 6.27
C ILE A 80 1.17 5.61 6.93
N THR A 81 0.86 5.91 8.17
CA THR A 81 -0.22 5.23 8.89
C THR A 81 -1.54 5.95 8.70
N MET A 82 -2.64 5.21 8.67
CA MET A 82 -3.98 5.76 8.48
C MET A 82 -5.04 4.85 9.10
N GLY A 83 -6.27 5.32 9.14
CA GLY A 83 -7.40 4.54 9.64
C GLY A 83 -7.44 4.42 11.16
N GLN A 84 -8.36 3.60 11.65
CA GLN A 84 -8.65 3.47 13.07
C GLN A 84 -7.45 3.00 13.89
N ASN A 85 -6.68 2.05 13.37
CA ASN A 85 -5.49 1.55 14.06
C ASN A 85 -4.20 2.32 13.71
N GLY A 86 -4.29 3.34 12.84
CA GLY A 86 -3.15 4.16 12.42
C GLY A 86 -2.33 4.73 13.59
N PRO A 87 -2.95 5.40 14.57
CA PRO A 87 -2.24 5.95 15.73
C PRO A 87 -1.45 4.88 16.51
N ARG A 88 -2.04 3.70 16.71
CA ARG A 88 -1.38 2.59 17.41
C ARG A 88 -0.17 2.05 16.63
N ILE A 89 -0.32 1.87 15.32
CA ILE A 89 0.78 1.44 14.46
C ILE A 89 1.89 2.48 14.44
N PHE A 90 1.53 3.77 14.33
CA PHE A 90 2.48 4.89 14.37
C PHE A 90 3.36 4.85 15.62
N GLU A 91 2.75 4.69 16.80
CA GLU A 91 3.49 4.63 18.05
C GLU A 91 4.44 3.44 18.12
N CYS A 92 4.03 2.25 17.64
CA CYS A 92 4.91 1.10 17.56
C CYS A 92 6.11 1.36 16.63
N LEU A 93 5.87 1.95 15.46
CA LEU A 93 6.92 2.27 14.50
C LEU A 93 7.88 3.35 15.01
N ARG A 94 7.37 4.34 15.75
CA ARG A 94 8.18 5.39 16.34
C ARG A 94 9.26 4.83 17.28
N THR A 95 8.98 3.72 17.97
CA THR A 95 9.94 3.08 18.89
C THR A 95 11.17 2.52 18.20
N VAL A 96 11.10 2.17 16.92
CA VAL A 96 12.22 1.61 16.14
C VAL A 96 12.84 2.60 15.16
N ASN A 97 12.26 3.79 15.04
CA ASN A 97 12.70 4.81 14.08
C ASN A 97 13.55 5.92 14.73
N HIS A 98 14.27 5.62 15.82
CA HIS A 98 15.05 6.61 16.57
C HIS A 98 16.11 7.35 15.74
N GLN A 99 16.62 6.72 14.69
CA GLN A 99 17.66 7.29 13.83
C GLN A 99 17.10 7.86 12.52
N GLY A 100 15.77 7.96 12.40
CA GLY A 100 15.12 8.45 11.18
C GLY A 100 15.41 7.56 9.96
N LYS A 101 15.39 6.25 10.14
CA LYS A 101 15.65 5.27 9.06
C LYS A 101 14.66 5.36 7.93
N PHE A 102 13.46 5.80 8.20
CA PHE A 102 12.37 6.01 7.23
C PHE A 102 11.56 7.24 7.63
N PHE A 103 10.92 7.87 6.66
CA PHE A 103 9.95 8.90 6.95
C PHE A 103 8.71 8.25 7.55
N LEU A 104 8.24 8.73 8.68
CA LEU A 104 7.05 8.22 9.37
C LEU A 104 6.05 9.36 9.57
N SER A 105 4.83 9.17 9.08
CA SER A 105 3.75 10.14 9.26
C SER A 105 2.42 9.44 9.49
N GLU A 106 1.52 10.12 10.18
CA GLU A 106 0.13 9.71 10.35
C GLU A 106 -0.76 10.59 9.49
N ALA A 107 -1.62 9.98 8.70
CA ALA A 107 -2.58 10.66 7.84
C ALA A 107 -4.00 10.51 8.39
N ILE A 108 -4.79 11.58 8.28
CA ILE A 108 -6.19 11.58 8.74
C ILE A 108 -7.13 10.81 7.79
N ASN A 109 -6.72 10.64 6.52
CA ASN A 109 -7.48 9.92 5.51
C ASN A 109 -6.58 9.47 4.35
N MET A 110 -7.15 8.75 3.39
CA MET A 110 -6.42 8.24 2.21
C MET A 110 -5.86 9.38 1.34
N THR A 111 -6.57 10.48 1.20
CA THR A 111 -6.13 11.64 0.40
C THR A 111 -4.82 12.20 0.93
N GLU A 112 -4.74 12.42 2.23
CA GLU A 112 -3.54 12.90 2.90
C GLU A 112 -2.43 11.85 2.86
N ALA A 113 -2.77 10.57 3.04
CA ALA A 113 -1.80 9.48 2.98
C ALA A 113 -1.10 9.39 1.62
N VAL A 114 -1.85 9.49 0.52
CA VAL A 114 -1.30 9.50 -0.84
C VAL A 114 -0.41 10.72 -1.06
N LEU A 115 -0.84 11.89 -0.58
CA LEU A 115 -0.04 13.12 -0.68
C LEU A 115 1.30 12.98 0.05
N PHE A 116 1.30 12.54 1.30
CA PHE A 116 2.53 12.35 2.08
C PHE A 116 3.46 11.32 1.45
N ALA A 117 2.92 10.23 0.90
CA ALA A 117 3.71 9.21 0.23
C ALA A 117 4.41 9.76 -1.03
N LYS A 118 3.69 10.54 -1.84
CA LYS A 118 4.27 11.20 -3.02
C LYS A 118 5.37 12.19 -2.63
N ASP A 119 5.12 13.00 -1.61
CA ASP A 119 6.08 13.99 -1.12
C ASP A 119 7.36 13.32 -0.58
N ALA A 120 7.23 12.20 0.11
CA ALA A 120 8.37 11.45 0.64
C ALA A 120 9.27 10.87 -0.47
N LEU A 121 8.75 10.61 -1.66
CA LEU A 121 9.52 10.14 -2.82
C LEU A 121 10.16 11.28 -3.62
N HIS A 122 9.85 12.52 -3.32
CA HIS A 122 10.43 13.74 -3.93
C HIS A 122 10.38 13.78 -5.48
N GLY A 123 9.47 13.03 -6.11
CA GLY A 123 9.36 12.96 -7.56
C GLY A 123 10.52 12.26 -8.28
N GLU A 124 11.37 11.57 -7.56
CA GLU A 124 12.55 10.88 -8.09
C GLU A 124 12.26 9.41 -8.51
N GLY A 125 11.01 9.08 -8.67
CA GLY A 125 10.57 7.71 -8.98
C GLY A 125 10.18 6.95 -7.71
N GLY A 126 10.18 5.62 -7.80
CA GLY A 126 9.79 4.76 -6.70
C GLY A 126 8.35 4.29 -6.76
N VAL A 127 7.87 3.74 -5.67
CA VAL A 127 6.57 3.08 -5.55
C VAL A 127 5.76 3.68 -4.41
N VAL A 128 4.52 4.05 -4.69
CA VAL A 128 3.50 4.24 -3.65
C VAL A 128 2.69 2.95 -3.57
N LEU A 129 2.79 2.27 -2.43
CA LEU A 129 2.20 0.96 -2.18
C LEU A 129 1.05 1.08 -1.19
N LEU A 130 -0.19 0.85 -1.63
CA LEU A 130 -1.31 0.63 -0.74
C LEU A 130 -1.31 -0.85 -0.34
N SER A 131 -0.83 -1.16 0.85
CA SER A 131 -0.93 -2.49 1.46
C SER A 131 -1.30 -2.35 2.94
N PRO A 132 -2.61 -2.15 3.21
CA PRO A 132 -3.06 -1.66 4.51
C PRO A 132 -2.76 -2.58 5.67
N GLY A 133 -2.72 -3.90 5.46
CA GLY A 133 -2.54 -4.89 6.54
C GLY A 133 -3.69 -4.90 7.54
N ALA A 134 -4.82 -4.31 7.19
CA ALA A 134 -6.01 -4.14 8.01
C ALA A 134 -7.27 -4.12 7.14
N PRO A 135 -8.42 -4.56 7.67
CA PRO A 135 -9.69 -4.47 6.95
C PRO A 135 -10.09 -3.03 6.63
N SER A 136 -10.98 -2.89 5.64
CA SER A 136 -11.49 -1.59 5.17
C SER A 136 -12.72 -1.09 5.91
N PHE A 137 -13.28 -1.87 6.82
CA PHE A 137 -14.53 -1.55 7.52
C PHE A 137 -14.52 -0.17 8.18
N GLY A 138 -15.68 0.45 8.26
CA GLY A 138 -15.87 1.76 8.86
C GLY A 138 -15.61 2.93 7.91
N ALA A 139 -14.50 2.93 7.20
CA ALA A 139 -14.18 3.97 6.21
C ALA A 139 -14.68 3.63 4.81
N TYR A 140 -14.75 2.33 4.48
CA TYR A 140 -15.16 1.80 3.17
C TYR A 140 -16.11 0.62 3.34
N ALA A 141 -16.96 0.35 2.33
CA ALA A 141 -17.82 -0.82 2.31
C ALA A 141 -17.03 -2.13 2.26
N ASP A 142 -15.93 -2.12 1.49
CA ASP A 142 -15.04 -3.26 1.30
C ASP A 142 -13.66 -2.84 0.79
N TYR A 143 -12.76 -3.81 0.59
CA TYR A 143 -11.41 -3.53 0.07
C TYR A 143 -11.42 -3.05 -1.39
N VAL A 144 -12.45 -3.38 -2.16
CA VAL A 144 -12.60 -2.93 -3.55
C VAL A 144 -12.84 -1.42 -3.59
N GLU A 145 -13.76 -0.91 -2.78
CA GLU A 145 -14.01 0.53 -2.66
C GLU A 145 -12.75 1.27 -2.22
N ARG A 146 -12.04 0.74 -1.23
CA ARG A 146 -10.76 1.32 -0.77
C ARG A 146 -9.72 1.37 -1.88
N GLY A 147 -9.54 0.30 -2.64
CA GLY A 147 -8.60 0.25 -3.76
C GLY A 147 -8.99 1.17 -4.91
N ARG A 148 -10.29 1.32 -5.19
CA ARG A 148 -10.80 2.25 -6.21
C ARG A 148 -10.56 3.71 -5.81
N HIS A 149 -10.78 4.06 -4.56
CA HIS A 149 -10.48 5.40 -4.06
C HIS A 149 -8.98 5.71 -4.15
N PHE A 150 -8.12 4.77 -3.80
CA PHE A 150 -6.68 4.91 -3.99
C PHE A 150 -6.32 5.16 -5.46
N ALA A 151 -6.90 4.39 -6.40
CA ALA A 151 -6.66 4.58 -7.82
C ALA A 151 -7.10 5.96 -8.32
N GLU A 152 -8.25 6.44 -7.88
CA GLU A 152 -8.76 7.77 -8.20
C GLU A 152 -7.81 8.86 -7.71
N LEU A 153 -7.35 8.77 -6.46
CA LEU A 153 -6.40 9.73 -5.89
C LEU A 153 -5.03 9.70 -6.59
N ALA A 154 -4.64 8.55 -7.12
CA ALA A 154 -3.43 8.40 -7.92
C ALA A 154 -3.56 8.88 -9.37
N GLY A 155 -4.78 9.27 -9.80
CA GLY A 155 -5.05 9.77 -11.15
C GLY A 155 -5.38 8.69 -12.18
N PHE A 156 -5.81 7.50 -11.72
CA PHE A 156 -6.24 6.39 -12.59
C PHE A 156 -7.76 6.23 -12.56
N ASP A 157 -8.32 5.56 -13.61
CA ASP A 157 -9.75 5.26 -13.67
C ASP A 157 -10.11 4.17 -12.65
N PRO A 158 -10.89 4.49 -11.60
CA PRO A 158 -11.25 3.50 -10.58
C PRO A 158 -12.14 2.38 -11.10
N ASN A 159 -12.83 2.58 -12.23
CA ASN A 159 -13.68 1.54 -12.82
C ASN A 159 -12.87 0.51 -13.63
N ALA A 160 -11.75 0.92 -14.19
CA ALA A 160 -10.91 0.03 -15.00
C ALA A 160 -10.18 -1.02 -14.15
N ILE A 161 -9.81 -0.69 -12.91
CA ILE A 161 -8.97 -1.56 -12.07
C ILE A 161 -9.68 -2.79 -11.50
N SER A 162 -11.01 -2.78 -11.43
CA SER A 162 -11.79 -3.90 -10.88
C SER A 162 -12.22 -4.92 -11.94
N LYS A 163 -11.88 -4.69 -13.21
CA LYS A 163 -12.24 -5.61 -14.30
C LYS A 163 -11.25 -6.77 -14.35
N ILE A 164 -11.78 -7.98 -14.33
CA ILE A 164 -10.97 -9.19 -14.58
C ILE A 164 -10.92 -9.42 -16.08
N PRO A 165 -9.74 -9.32 -16.72
CA PRO A 165 -9.64 -9.55 -18.16
C PRO A 165 -10.10 -10.96 -18.53
N GLY A 166 -11.01 -11.05 -19.49
CA GLY A 166 -11.50 -12.33 -20.03
C GLY A 166 -12.72 -12.95 -19.35
N LEU A 167 -13.24 -12.38 -18.24
CA LEU A 167 -14.43 -12.90 -17.58
C LEU A 167 -15.73 -12.21 -18.00
N GLY A 168 -15.69 -11.19 -18.85
CA GLY A 168 -16.89 -10.54 -19.38
C GLY A 168 -17.82 -9.94 -18.32
N LEU A 169 -17.39 -9.85 -17.08
CA LEU A 169 -18.12 -9.24 -15.98
C LEU A 169 -17.77 -7.76 -15.93
N SER A 170 -18.75 -6.96 -16.31
CA SER A 170 -18.71 -5.49 -16.24
C SER A 170 -19.12 -5.01 -14.84
#